data_9a365c0b217a22ee760b3cf2ae7d574b
#
_entry.id   9a365c0b217a22ee760b3cf2ae7d574b
#
_cell.length_a   1.000
_cell.length_b   1.000
_cell.length_c   1.000
_cell.angle_alpha   90.00
_cell.angle_beta   90.00
_cell.angle_gamma   90.00
#
_symmetry.space_group_name_H-M   'P 1'
#
loop_
_entity.id
_entity.type
_entity.pdbx_description
1 polymer ?
#
loop_
_entity_poly.entity_id
_entity_poly.type
_entity_poly.pdbx_seq_one_letter_code
_entity_poly.pdbx_strand_id
1 'polypeptide(L)'
;MGLTLALVSAVAFGGSGVAAKPLIEAGLDPLHVVWLRVAGAALVMLPLAVRHRALLRRRPALLAGFGLFAVAGVQACYFAAISRIPVGVALLVEYLAPALVLGWVRFVQRRPVTRAAAVGVVLAVGGLACVVEVWAGLGFDALGLALALGAACCQVGYFVLSDQDSDSEESPDPLGVIAYGLLIGAAVLTVVARPWSMDWSVLTGTAAMDGTPVAAFLLLGWIVLVATVAAYVTGVVSVRRLSPQVAGVVACLEAVIATVLAWVLLGEHLSAPQIVGGVVVLAGALIAQSSAPAKTPEEPVAGGGPERELSTPGTTA
;
A
#
# COMPACT_ATOMS: atom_id res chain seq x y z
N MET A 1 -9.41 -20.74 4.14
CA MET A 1 -7.94 -20.55 4.24
C MET A 1 -7.46 -19.23 3.61
N GLY A 2 -7.89 -18.85 2.39
CA GLY A 2 -7.53 -17.54 1.78
C GLY A 2 -8.01 -16.35 2.60
N LEU A 3 -9.28 -16.34 3.03
CA LEU A 3 -9.86 -15.27 3.84
C LEU A 3 -9.18 -15.15 5.22
N THR A 4 -8.84 -16.26 5.86
CA THR A 4 -8.12 -16.24 7.13
C THR A 4 -6.75 -15.58 7.00
N LEU A 5 -5.99 -15.91 5.94
CA LEU A 5 -4.70 -15.30 5.66
C LEU A 5 -4.84 -13.80 5.36
N ALA A 6 -5.89 -13.41 4.63
CA ALA A 6 -6.19 -12.02 4.35
C ALA A 6 -6.50 -11.22 5.63
N LEU A 7 -7.31 -11.78 6.54
CA LEU A 7 -7.59 -11.16 7.83
C LEU A 7 -6.33 -11.05 8.71
N VAL A 8 -5.48 -12.08 8.73
CA VAL A 8 -4.20 -12.03 9.44
C VAL A 8 -3.32 -10.91 8.87
N SER A 9 -3.25 -10.80 7.54
CA SER A 9 -2.53 -9.70 6.88
C SER A 9 -3.07 -8.33 7.26
N ALA A 10 -4.40 -8.16 7.24
CA ALA A 10 -5.05 -6.88 7.59
C ALA A 10 -4.81 -6.49 9.06
N VAL A 11 -4.88 -7.44 9.99
CA VAL A 11 -4.54 -7.20 11.42
C VAL A 11 -3.06 -6.83 11.57
N ALA A 12 -2.19 -7.55 10.88
CA ALA A 12 -0.75 -7.33 10.96
C ALA A 12 -0.37 -5.94 10.41
N PHE A 13 -0.86 -5.57 9.23
CA PHE A 13 -0.62 -4.24 8.66
C PHE A 13 -1.27 -3.12 9.49
N GLY A 14 -2.53 -3.30 9.90
CA GLY A 14 -3.25 -2.31 10.72
C GLY A 14 -2.57 -2.03 12.06
N GLY A 15 -1.89 -3.02 12.64
CA GLY A 15 -1.09 -2.86 13.86
C GLY A 15 0.26 -2.15 13.64
N SER A 16 0.65 -1.85 12.42
CA SER A 16 1.93 -1.24 12.08
C SER A 16 2.11 0.17 12.66
N GLY A 17 1.19 1.09 12.33
CA GLY A 17 1.22 2.47 12.81
C GLY A 17 1.03 2.55 14.33
N VAL A 18 0.16 1.69 14.85
CA VAL A 18 -0.12 1.58 16.29
C VAL A 18 1.12 1.18 17.10
N ALA A 19 1.93 0.27 16.59
CA ALA A 19 3.19 -0.10 17.25
C ALA A 19 4.33 0.91 17.00
N ALA A 20 4.27 1.67 15.91
CA ALA A 20 5.28 2.66 15.56
C ALA A 20 5.12 3.98 16.33
N LYS A 21 3.89 4.42 16.56
CA LYS A 21 3.61 5.73 17.20
C LYS A 21 4.25 5.86 18.58
N PRO A 22 4.16 4.87 19.49
CA PRO A 22 4.86 4.93 20.78
C PRO A 22 6.38 5.06 20.65
N LEU A 23 7.01 4.44 19.65
CA LEU A 23 8.44 4.58 19.40
C LEU A 23 8.81 6.00 18.96
N ILE A 24 7.96 6.62 18.14
CA ILE A 24 8.12 8.03 17.71
C ILE A 24 7.95 8.97 18.90
N GLU A 25 6.92 8.74 19.72
CA GLU A 25 6.67 9.53 20.94
C GLU A 25 7.76 9.35 22.01
N ALA A 26 8.44 8.19 22.02
CA ALA A 26 9.60 7.93 22.86
C ALA A 26 10.88 8.64 22.38
N GLY A 27 10.83 9.37 21.25
CA GLY A 27 11.93 10.19 20.74
C GLY A 27 12.63 9.67 19.49
N LEU A 28 12.18 8.57 18.88
CA LEU A 28 12.70 8.17 17.59
C LEU A 28 12.10 9.04 16.47
N ASP A 29 12.97 9.51 15.58
CA ASP A 29 12.50 10.18 14.36
C ASP A 29 11.66 9.19 13.52
N PRO A 30 10.51 9.61 12.96
CA PRO A 30 9.66 8.76 12.12
C PRO A 30 10.42 8.05 11.00
N LEU A 31 11.39 8.71 10.37
CA LEU A 31 12.20 8.12 9.31
C LEU A 31 13.15 7.03 9.84
N HIS A 32 13.63 7.15 11.07
CA HIS A 32 14.41 6.09 11.73
C HIS A 32 13.55 4.84 11.98
N VAL A 33 12.30 5.02 12.45
CA VAL A 33 11.37 3.89 12.64
C VAL A 33 11.09 3.19 11.31
N VAL A 34 10.84 3.96 10.23
CA VAL A 34 10.63 3.42 8.88
C VAL A 34 11.87 2.67 8.39
N TRP A 35 13.06 3.26 8.57
CA TRP A 35 14.31 2.61 8.17
C TRP A 35 14.52 1.28 8.90
N LEU A 36 14.34 1.25 10.23
CA LEU A 36 14.44 0.04 11.04
C LEU A 36 13.46 -1.04 10.58
N ARG A 37 12.20 -0.64 10.30
CA ARG A 37 11.18 -1.52 9.77
C ARG A 37 11.58 -2.14 8.44
N VAL A 38 11.95 -1.30 7.48
CA VAL A 38 12.22 -1.71 6.09
C VAL A 38 13.55 -2.48 6.01
N ALA A 39 14.61 -1.99 6.66
CA ALA A 39 15.91 -2.66 6.70
C ALA A 39 15.83 -4.00 7.45
N GLY A 40 15.14 -4.05 8.59
CA GLY A 40 14.91 -5.28 9.33
C GLY A 40 14.15 -6.32 8.50
N ALA A 41 13.06 -5.91 7.83
CA ALA A 41 12.30 -6.80 6.96
C ALA A 41 13.10 -7.23 5.71
N ALA A 42 13.92 -6.34 5.13
CA ALA A 42 14.80 -6.66 4.02
C ALA A 42 15.83 -7.74 4.40
N LEU A 43 16.39 -7.65 5.62
CA LEU A 43 17.32 -8.67 6.14
C LEU A 43 16.63 -10.03 6.30
N VAL A 44 15.42 -10.05 6.86
CA VAL A 44 14.65 -11.30 7.02
C VAL A 44 14.28 -11.90 5.67
N MET A 45 13.94 -11.07 4.67
CA MET A 45 13.54 -11.52 3.34
C MET A 45 14.73 -11.68 2.36
N LEU A 46 15.96 -11.43 2.81
CA LEU A 46 17.16 -11.54 1.97
C LEU A 46 17.31 -12.91 1.30
N PRO A 47 17.10 -14.06 1.97
CA PRO A 47 17.17 -15.37 1.33
C PRO A 47 16.21 -15.50 0.13
N LEU A 48 15.04 -14.86 0.22
CA LEU A 48 14.05 -14.85 -0.84
C LEU A 48 14.51 -13.97 -2.01
N ALA A 49 15.10 -12.82 -1.76
CA ALA A 49 15.70 -11.96 -2.79
C ALA A 49 16.82 -12.72 -3.55
N VAL A 50 17.70 -13.42 -2.84
CA VAL A 50 18.76 -14.23 -3.46
C VAL A 50 18.18 -15.32 -4.36
N ARG A 51 17.10 -15.99 -3.93
CA ARG A 51 16.40 -17.01 -4.73
C ARG A 51 15.85 -16.44 -6.04
N HIS A 52 15.36 -15.21 -6.02
CA HIS A 52 14.75 -14.53 -7.17
C HIS A 52 15.70 -13.55 -7.87
N ARG A 53 17.02 -13.75 -7.78
CA ARG A 53 18.05 -12.84 -8.34
C ARG A 53 17.88 -12.50 -9.82
N ALA A 54 17.22 -13.36 -10.59
CA ALA A 54 16.95 -13.10 -12.00
C ALA A 54 16.01 -11.90 -12.22
N LEU A 55 15.12 -11.58 -11.26
CA LEU A 55 14.21 -10.44 -11.36
C LEU A 55 14.96 -9.11 -11.47
N LEU A 56 16.09 -8.96 -10.78
CA LEU A 56 16.87 -7.73 -10.81
C LEU A 56 17.35 -7.36 -12.23
N ARG A 57 17.60 -8.38 -13.06
CA ARG A 57 18.00 -8.18 -14.46
C ARG A 57 16.81 -8.07 -15.41
N ARG A 58 15.72 -8.82 -15.13
CA ARG A 58 14.56 -8.88 -16.02
C ARG A 58 13.61 -7.70 -15.85
N ARG A 59 13.46 -7.15 -14.63
CA ARG A 59 12.46 -6.12 -14.26
C ARG A 59 13.03 -5.04 -13.36
N PRO A 60 14.15 -4.38 -13.72
CA PRO A 60 14.81 -3.41 -12.84
C PRO A 60 13.92 -2.19 -12.55
N ALA A 61 13.17 -1.69 -13.54
CA ALA A 61 12.31 -0.52 -13.40
C ALA A 61 11.13 -0.78 -12.44
N LEU A 62 10.48 -1.96 -12.54
CA LEU A 62 9.42 -2.35 -11.61
C LEU A 62 9.94 -2.44 -10.17
N LEU A 63 11.10 -3.09 -9.98
CA LEU A 63 11.69 -3.24 -8.64
C LEU A 63 12.10 -1.90 -8.05
N ALA A 64 12.72 -1.02 -8.86
CA ALA A 64 13.10 0.32 -8.45
C ALA A 64 11.86 1.18 -8.12
N GLY A 65 10.83 1.15 -8.97
CA GLY A 65 9.58 1.86 -8.75
C GLY A 65 8.85 1.36 -7.49
N PHE A 66 8.74 0.04 -7.30
CA PHE A 66 8.15 -0.52 -6.09
C PHE A 66 8.94 -0.13 -4.83
N GLY A 67 10.27 -0.26 -4.86
CA GLY A 67 11.11 0.11 -3.72
C GLY A 67 11.07 1.60 -3.39
N LEU A 68 11.07 2.47 -4.41
CA LEU A 68 11.05 3.92 -4.24
C LEU A 68 9.66 4.43 -3.80
N PHE A 69 8.60 4.06 -4.52
CA PHE A 69 7.27 4.61 -4.28
C PHE A 69 6.53 3.82 -3.20
N ALA A 70 6.30 2.51 -3.38
CA ALA A 70 5.48 1.73 -2.46
C ALA A 70 6.16 1.45 -1.13
N VAL A 71 7.49 1.28 -1.11
CA VAL A 71 8.19 0.95 0.14
C VAL A 71 8.76 2.21 0.79
N ALA A 72 9.65 2.96 0.13
CA ALA A 72 10.28 4.13 0.76
C ALA A 72 9.31 5.31 0.85
N GLY A 73 8.67 5.71 -0.25
CA GLY A 73 7.83 6.90 -0.32
C GLY A 73 6.58 6.80 0.54
N VAL A 74 5.75 5.77 0.32
CA VAL A 74 4.53 5.56 1.11
C VAL A 74 4.85 5.49 2.60
N GLN A 75 5.82 4.66 2.97
CA GLN A 75 6.13 4.43 4.38
C GLN A 75 6.72 5.67 5.06
N ALA A 76 7.64 6.39 4.40
CA ALA A 76 8.22 7.62 4.95
C ALA A 76 7.14 8.69 5.17
N CYS A 77 6.26 8.90 4.18
CA CYS A 77 5.18 9.86 4.28
C CYS A 77 4.15 9.46 5.35
N TYR A 78 3.73 8.19 5.38
CA TYR A 78 2.76 7.70 6.36
C TYR A 78 3.28 7.81 7.80
N PHE A 79 4.51 7.37 8.08
CA PHE A 79 5.07 7.43 9.43
C PHE A 79 5.35 8.87 9.89
N ALA A 80 5.75 9.74 8.96
CA ALA A 80 5.84 11.16 9.24
C ALA A 80 4.45 11.79 9.48
N ALA A 81 3.38 11.30 8.83
CA ALA A 81 2.03 11.75 9.07
C ALA A 81 1.54 11.35 10.47
N ILE A 82 1.70 10.08 10.88
CA ILE A 82 1.20 9.59 12.18
C ILE A 82 1.93 10.19 13.39
N SER A 83 3.09 10.83 13.20
CA SER A 83 3.72 11.64 14.25
C SER A 83 2.98 12.96 14.52
N ARG A 84 2.02 13.34 13.67
CA ARG A 84 1.32 14.64 13.69
C ARG A 84 -0.19 14.50 13.77
N ILE A 85 -0.74 13.41 13.23
CA ILE A 85 -2.18 13.14 13.17
C ILE A 85 -2.48 11.72 13.66
N PRO A 86 -3.74 11.43 14.06
CA PRO A 86 -4.13 10.08 14.46
C PRO A 86 -3.86 9.04 13.37
N VAL A 87 -3.49 7.82 13.81
CA VAL A 87 -3.16 6.69 12.92
C VAL A 87 -4.33 6.36 11.98
N GLY A 88 -5.55 6.32 12.53
CA GLY A 88 -6.75 6.03 11.73
C GLY A 88 -7.00 7.09 10.65
N VAL A 89 -6.81 8.40 10.97
CA VAL A 89 -6.97 9.50 10.01
C VAL A 89 -5.93 9.40 8.89
N ALA A 90 -4.65 9.15 9.23
CA ALA A 90 -3.58 9.02 8.24
C ALA A 90 -3.87 7.89 7.24
N LEU A 91 -4.33 6.73 7.71
CA LEU A 91 -4.73 5.61 6.86
C LEU A 91 -5.94 5.94 5.98
N LEU A 92 -6.98 6.58 6.53
CA LEU A 92 -8.14 6.98 5.75
C LEU A 92 -7.78 7.93 4.60
N VAL A 93 -6.83 8.84 4.83
CA VAL A 93 -6.29 9.73 3.78
C VAL A 93 -5.51 8.91 2.73
N GLU A 94 -4.69 7.94 3.13
CA GLU A 94 -3.97 7.07 2.22
C GLU A 94 -4.92 6.23 1.35
N TYR A 95 -6.06 5.82 1.90
CA TYR A 95 -7.13 5.10 1.16
C TYR A 95 -7.82 5.94 0.07
N LEU A 96 -7.47 7.21 -0.11
CA LEU A 96 -7.83 7.96 -1.32
C LEU A 96 -7.04 7.52 -2.57
N ALA A 97 -5.97 6.76 -2.44
CA ALA A 97 -5.15 6.34 -3.57
C ALA A 97 -5.95 5.76 -4.75
N PRO A 98 -6.96 4.88 -4.58
CA PRO A 98 -7.80 4.40 -5.69
C PRO A 98 -8.57 5.52 -6.39
N ALA A 99 -9.07 6.51 -5.64
CA ALA A 99 -9.75 7.66 -6.21
C ALA A 99 -8.79 8.55 -7.01
N LEU A 100 -7.56 8.74 -6.52
CA LEU A 100 -6.51 9.48 -7.21
C LEU A 100 -6.04 8.76 -8.47
N VAL A 101 -5.94 7.42 -8.47
CA VAL A 101 -5.66 6.61 -9.67
C VAL A 101 -6.71 6.85 -10.74
N LEU A 102 -7.99 6.84 -10.39
CA LEU A 102 -9.07 7.12 -11.33
C LEU A 102 -9.02 8.56 -11.86
N GLY A 103 -8.66 9.52 -10.99
CA GLY A 103 -8.37 10.88 -11.41
C GLY A 103 -7.25 10.94 -12.45
N TRP A 104 -6.15 10.24 -12.21
CA TRP A 104 -5.04 10.11 -13.16
C TRP A 104 -5.50 9.52 -14.49
N VAL A 105 -6.23 8.41 -14.50
CA VAL A 105 -6.77 7.76 -15.70
C VAL A 105 -7.67 8.72 -16.48
N ARG A 106 -8.53 9.48 -15.78
CA ARG A 106 -9.49 10.38 -16.42
C ARG A 106 -8.84 11.64 -16.99
N PHE A 107 -7.96 12.29 -16.22
CA PHE A 107 -7.44 13.62 -16.57
C PHE A 107 -6.10 13.56 -17.31
N VAL A 108 -5.20 12.63 -16.96
CA VAL A 108 -3.87 12.52 -17.58
C VAL A 108 -3.91 11.55 -18.76
N GLN A 109 -4.44 10.34 -18.58
CA GLN A 109 -4.54 9.37 -19.67
C GLN A 109 -5.74 9.64 -20.59
N ARG A 110 -6.65 10.55 -20.20
CA ARG A 110 -7.86 10.93 -20.95
C ARG A 110 -8.77 9.75 -21.31
N ARG A 111 -8.71 8.67 -20.54
CA ARG A 111 -9.57 7.50 -20.73
C ARG A 111 -10.94 7.71 -20.05
N PRO A 112 -12.03 7.17 -20.62
CA PRO A 112 -13.34 7.24 -19.98
C PRO A 112 -13.33 6.40 -18.70
N VAL A 113 -13.94 6.93 -17.64
CA VAL A 113 -14.20 6.21 -16.38
C VAL A 113 -15.70 5.91 -16.28
N THR A 114 -16.04 4.79 -15.64
CA THR A 114 -17.43 4.40 -15.44
C THR A 114 -18.14 5.39 -14.49
N ARG A 115 -19.46 5.48 -14.58
CA ARG A 115 -20.25 6.30 -13.65
C ARG A 115 -20.09 5.83 -12.21
N ALA A 116 -20.02 4.53 -11.98
CA ALA A 116 -19.81 3.96 -10.67
C ALA A 116 -18.43 4.37 -10.10
N ALA A 117 -17.36 4.35 -10.92
CA ALA A 117 -16.05 4.83 -10.50
C ALA A 117 -16.08 6.31 -10.11
N ALA A 118 -16.76 7.17 -10.89
CA ALA A 118 -16.91 8.59 -10.57
C ALA A 118 -17.66 8.79 -9.22
N VAL A 119 -18.74 8.03 -8.97
CA VAL A 119 -19.43 8.03 -7.67
C VAL A 119 -18.49 7.61 -6.54
N GLY A 120 -17.68 6.57 -6.74
CA GLY A 120 -16.68 6.15 -5.75
C GLY A 120 -15.69 7.27 -5.39
N VAL A 121 -15.21 8.02 -6.39
CA VAL A 121 -14.30 9.18 -6.18
C VAL A 121 -15.01 10.28 -5.38
N VAL A 122 -16.25 10.64 -5.75
CA VAL A 122 -17.03 11.68 -5.04
C VAL A 122 -17.26 11.28 -3.58
N LEU A 123 -17.61 10.01 -3.32
CA LEU A 123 -17.76 9.50 -1.97
C LEU A 123 -16.45 9.54 -1.19
N ALA A 124 -15.33 9.10 -1.78
CA ALA A 124 -14.04 9.11 -1.12
C ALA A 124 -13.59 10.54 -0.73
N VAL A 125 -13.72 11.50 -1.65
CA VAL A 125 -13.37 12.91 -1.40
C VAL A 125 -14.36 13.56 -0.41
N GLY A 126 -15.66 13.30 -0.53
CA GLY A 126 -16.68 13.80 0.40
C GLY A 126 -16.50 13.22 1.80
N GLY A 127 -16.20 11.91 1.89
CA GLY A 127 -15.89 11.25 3.16
C GLY A 127 -14.64 11.82 3.82
N LEU A 128 -13.59 12.14 3.04
CA LEU A 128 -12.40 12.81 3.57
C LEU A 128 -12.73 14.17 4.17
N ALA A 129 -13.60 14.95 3.51
CA ALA A 129 -14.03 16.23 4.04
C ALA A 129 -14.70 16.08 5.43
N CYS A 130 -15.44 14.99 5.66
CA CYS A 130 -15.98 14.64 6.98
C CYS A 130 -14.90 14.21 7.95
N VAL A 131 -13.93 13.40 7.55
CA VAL A 131 -12.81 12.94 8.40
C VAL A 131 -11.99 14.15 8.90
N VAL A 132 -11.74 15.11 8.02
CA VAL A 132 -10.94 16.32 8.35
C VAL A 132 -11.77 17.39 9.05
N GLU A 133 -13.09 17.23 9.11
CA GLU A 133 -14.03 18.19 9.70
C GLU A 133 -13.84 19.61 9.15
N VAL A 134 -13.86 19.76 7.82
CA VAL A 134 -13.52 20.99 7.08
C VAL A 134 -14.34 22.20 7.59
N TRP A 135 -15.57 21.97 8.08
CA TRP A 135 -16.48 23.00 8.63
C TRP A 135 -16.10 23.50 10.02
N ALA A 136 -15.32 22.70 10.78
CA ALA A 136 -14.86 23.09 12.13
C ALA A 136 -13.52 23.84 12.12
N GLY A 137 -12.97 24.10 10.90
CA GLY A 137 -11.60 24.52 10.71
C GLY A 137 -10.65 23.32 10.68
N LEU A 138 -9.41 23.52 10.23
CA LEU A 138 -8.42 22.43 10.22
C LEU A 138 -8.07 22.06 11.68
N GLY A 139 -8.76 21.07 12.23
CA GLY A 139 -8.50 20.53 13.56
C GLY A 139 -7.22 19.70 13.65
N PHE A 140 -6.64 19.35 12.49
CA PHE A 140 -5.42 18.56 12.36
C PHE A 140 -4.25 19.39 11.85
N ASP A 141 -3.03 18.91 12.13
CA ASP A 141 -1.80 19.47 11.57
C ASP A 141 -1.82 19.38 10.05
N ALA A 142 -1.73 20.53 9.37
CA ALA A 142 -1.81 20.62 7.91
C ALA A 142 -0.64 19.87 7.23
N LEU A 143 0.54 19.85 7.85
CA LEU A 143 1.68 19.08 7.33
C LEU A 143 1.44 17.58 7.50
N GLY A 144 0.84 17.14 8.59
CA GLY A 144 0.45 15.75 8.79
C GLY A 144 -0.52 15.26 7.70
N LEU A 145 -1.54 16.07 7.37
CA LEU A 145 -2.47 15.78 6.27
C LEU A 145 -1.77 15.77 4.90
N ALA A 146 -0.89 16.74 4.64
CA ALA A 146 -0.12 16.79 3.40
C ALA A 146 0.81 15.58 3.24
N LEU A 147 1.42 15.10 4.31
CA LEU A 147 2.24 13.89 4.32
C LEU A 147 1.38 12.65 4.06
N ALA A 148 0.20 12.52 4.67
CA ALA A 148 -0.72 11.41 4.40
C ALA A 148 -1.18 11.40 2.93
N LEU A 149 -1.48 12.57 2.34
CA LEU A 149 -1.75 12.69 0.90
C LEU A 149 -0.50 12.35 0.07
N GLY A 150 0.69 12.70 0.52
CA GLY A 150 1.95 12.30 -0.09
C GLY A 150 2.10 10.78 -0.16
N ALA A 151 1.72 10.05 0.89
CA ALA A 151 1.67 8.58 0.89
C ALA A 151 0.71 8.06 -0.19
N ALA A 152 -0.52 8.61 -0.25
CA ALA A 152 -1.49 8.27 -1.28
C ALA A 152 -0.95 8.53 -2.70
N CYS A 153 -0.28 9.67 -2.93
CA CYS A 153 0.35 9.99 -4.23
C CYS A 153 1.49 9.01 -4.59
N CYS A 154 2.32 8.62 -3.64
CA CYS A 154 3.35 7.60 -3.84
C CYS A 154 2.72 6.25 -4.22
N GLN A 155 1.62 5.87 -3.57
CA GLN A 155 0.86 4.67 -3.92
C GLN A 155 0.33 4.72 -5.35
N VAL A 156 -0.20 5.89 -5.80
CA VAL A 156 -0.60 6.11 -7.21
C VAL A 156 0.57 5.92 -8.15
N GLY A 157 1.74 6.51 -7.83
CA GLY A 157 2.95 6.36 -8.62
C GLY A 157 3.33 4.89 -8.83
N TYR A 158 3.25 4.09 -7.77
CA TYR A 158 3.47 2.66 -7.87
C TYR A 158 2.42 1.95 -8.77
N PHE A 159 1.14 2.25 -8.61
CA PHE A 159 0.09 1.63 -9.44
C PHE A 159 0.26 1.98 -10.93
N VAL A 160 0.59 3.24 -11.25
CA VAL A 160 0.82 3.67 -12.63
C VAL A 160 2.03 2.96 -13.25
N LEU A 161 3.13 2.80 -12.51
CA LEU A 161 4.30 2.06 -12.97
C LEU A 161 4.01 0.57 -13.16
N SER A 162 3.25 -0.03 -12.25
CA SER A 162 2.88 -1.45 -12.34
C SER A 162 1.96 -1.74 -13.52
N ASP A 163 1.10 -0.79 -13.89
CA ASP A 163 0.21 -0.93 -15.05
C ASP A 163 1.00 -0.93 -16.37
N GLN A 164 2.02 -0.09 -16.48
CA GLN A 164 2.90 -0.04 -17.66
C GLN A 164 3.72 -1.33 -17.87
N ASP A 165 4.07 -2.03 -16.79
CA ASP A 165 4.84 -3.29 -16.84
C ASP A 165 3.95 -4.53 -17.07
N SER A 166 2.64 -4.36 -17.10
CA SER A 166 1.66 -5.45 -17.24
C SER A 166 1.58 -6.06 -18.65
N ASP A 167 2.15 -5.42 -19.65
CA ASP A 167 2.11 -5.88 -21.05
C ASP A 167 3.07 -7.05 -21.35
N SER A 168 3.76 -7.56 -20.34
CA SER A 168 4.70 -8.65 -20.47
C SER A 168 4.07 -9.99 -20.09
N GLU A 169 4.28 -11.01 -20.93
CA GLU A 169 3.68 -12.34 -20.86
C GLU A 169 3.91 -13.10 -19.54
N GLU A 170 4.90 -12.74 -18.74
CA GLU A 170 5.23 -13.44 -17.50
C GLU A 170 5.14 -12.52 -16.28
N SER A 171 4.09 -12.69 -15.47
CA SER A 171 3.95 -11.98 -14.21
C SER A 171 5.05 -12.39 -13.21
N PRO A 172 5.84 -11.45 -12.66
CA PRO A 172 6.91 -11.78 -11.72
C PRO A 172 6.36 -12.35 -10.42
N ASP A 173 7.17 -13.16 -9.71
CA ASP A 173 6.77 -13.63 -8.37
C ASP A 173 6.67 -12.44 -7.41
N PRO A 174 5.47 -12.17 -6.83
CA PRO A 174 5.25 -11.02 -5.97
C PRO A 174 6.14 -11.01 -4.72
N LEU A 175 6.49 -12.20 -4.17
CA LEU A 175 7.37 -12.29 -3.02
C LEU A 175 8.80 -11.83 -3.38
N GLY A 176 9.26 -12.15 -4.58
CA GLY A 176 10.52 -11.65 -5.12
C GLY A 176 10.51 -10.13 -5.29
N VAL A 177 9.40 -9.58 -5.82
CA VAL A 177 9.22 -8.12 -5.98
C VAL A 177 9.25 -7.43 -4.62
N ILE A 178 8.55 -7.95 -3.62
CA ILE A 178 8.54 -7.40 -2.25
C ILE A 178 9.94 -7.46 -1.63
N ALA A 179 10.64 -8.59 -1.73
CA ALA A 179 11.97 -8.74 -1.16
C ALA A 179 12.96 -7.74 -1.76
N TYR A 180 12.97 -7.56 -3.08
CA TYR A 180 13.81 -6.54 -3.72
C TYR A 180 13.33 -5.12 -3.44
N GLY A 181 12.02 -4.89 -3.39
CA GLY A 181 11.46 -3.60 -3.01
C GLY A 181 11.89 -3.15 -1.62
N LEU A 182 11.89 -4.07 -0.65
CA LEU A 182 12.40 -3.81 0.71
C LEU A 182 13.91 -3.49 0.69
N LEU A 183 14.72 -4.22 -0.08
CA LEU A 183 16.16 -3.94 -0.21
C LEU A 183 16.42 -2.56 -0.82
N ILE A 184 15.74 -2.23 -1.92
CA ILE A 184 15.88 -0.93 -2.59
C ILE A 184 15.35 0.18 -1.69
N GLY A 185 14.17 -0.03 -1.09
CA GLY A 185 13.59 0.91 -0.12
C GLY A 185 14.51 1.15 1.08
N ALA A 186 15.12 0.10 1.63
CA ALA A 186 16.11 0.23 2.70
C ALA A 186 17.32 1.06 2.27
N ALA A 187 17.84 0.83 1.05
CA ALA A 187 18.96 1.60 0.51
C ALA A 187 18.60 3.09 0.35
N VAL A 188 17.43 3.40 -0.20
CA VAL A 188 16.92 4.78 -0.33
C VAL A 188 16.75 5.42 1.05
N LEU A 189 16.08 4.72 1.97
CA LEU A 189 15.87 5.21 3.33
C LEU A 189 17.15 5.37 4.12
N THR A 190 18.20 4.59 3.85
CA THR A 190 19.51 4.77 4.48
C THR A 190 20.10 6.15 4.17
N VAL A 191 19.90 6.64 2.96
CA VAL A 191 20.36 7.99 2.56
C VAL A 191 19.49 9.08 3.19
N VAL A 192 18.18 8.88 3.23
CA VAL A 192 17.21 9.88 3.72
C VAL A 192 17.16 9.95 5.23
N ALA A 193 17.04 8.81 5.90
CA ALA A 193 16.88 8.71 7.36
C ALA A 193 18.22 8.88 8.12
N ARG A 194 19.36 8.67 7.47
CA ARG A 194 20.70 8.79 8.07
C ARG A 194 20.81 8.04 9.40
N PRO A 195 20.68 6.71 9.43
CA PRO A 195 20.58 5.90 10.65
C PRO A 195 21.79 6.03 11.61
N TRP A 196 22.93 6.56 11.12
CA TRP A 196 24.09 6.88 11.96
C TRP A 196 23.86 8.05 12.92
N SER A 197 22.82 8.86 12.72
CA SER A 197 22.42 9.96 13.61
C SER A 197 21.35 9.55 14.63
N MET A 198 20.89 8.28 14.57
CA MET A 198 19.84 7.76 15.44
C MET A 198 20.33 7.55 16.87
N ASP A 199 19.49 7.90 17.84
CA ASP A 199 19.72 7.53 19.23
C ASP A 199 19.31 6.07 19.48
N TRP A 200 20.28 5.17 19.45
CA TRP A 200 20.08 3.74 19.66
C TRP A 200 19.64 3.38 21.09
N SER A 201 19.84 4.29 22.05
CA SER A 201 19.47 4.06 23.46
C SER A 201 17.96 3.92 23.63
N VAL A 202 17.17 4.57 22.80
CA VAL A 202 15.69 4.48 22.80
C VAL A 202 15.22 3.03 22.61
N LEU A 203 15.92 2.25 21.80
CA LEU A 203 15.57 0.84 21.53
C LEU A 203 15.78 -0.09 22.74
N THR A 204 16.61 0.30 23.68
CA THR A 204 16.82 -0.46 24.94
C THR A 204 15.89 0.00 26.06
N GLY A 205 15.14 1.06 25.82
CA GLY A 205 14.16 1.65 26.75
C GLY A 205 12.76 1.06 26.60
N THR A 206 11.79 1.80 27.13
CA THR A 206 10.36 1.53 27.02
C THR A 206 9.65 2.68 26.33
N ALA A 207 8.61 2.35 25.56
CA ALA A 207 7.67 3.31 24.99
C ALA A 207 6.30 3.14 25.65
N ALA A 208 5.57 4.21 25.85
CA ALA A 208 4.26 4.17 26.50
C ALA A 208 3.16 3.86 25.47
N MET A 209 2.34 2.85 25.73
CA MET A 209 1.10 2.57 25.02
C MET A 209 -0.05 2.81 26.00
N ASP A 210 -0.79 3.88 25.82
CA ASP A 210 -1.86 4.32 26.74
C ASP A 210 -1.44 4.24 28.22
N GLY A 211 -0.28 4.84 28.52
CA GLY A 211 0.31 4.87 29.87
C GLY A 211 1.00 3.56 30.31
N THR A 212 0.88 2.47 29.56
CA THR A 212 1.54 1.20 29.87
C THR A 212 2.93 1.14 29.22
N PRO A 213 4.03 0.94 30.00
CA PRO A 213 5.37 0.85 29.44
C PRO A 213 5.56 -0.48 28.73
N VAL A 214 5.91 -0.44 27.44
CA VAL A 214 6.23 -1.57 26.60
C VAL A 214 7.68 -1.46 26.14
N ALA A 215 8.45 -2.55 26.16
CA ALA A 215 9.83 -2.54 25.70
C ALA A 215 9.91 -2.16 24.21
N ALA A 216 10.72 -1.15 23.87
CA ALA A 216 10.81 -0.61 22.52
C ALA A 216 11.23 -1.68 21.48
N PHE A 217 12.11 -2.60 21.86
CA PHE A 217 12.54 -3.68 20.97
C PHE A 217 11.41 -4.67 20.62
N LEU A 218 10.40 -4.86 21.51
CA LEU A 218 9.23 -5.70 21.21
C LEU A 218 8.33 -5.03 20.17
N LEU A 219 8.12 -3.71 20.28
CA LEU A 219 7.37 -2.94 19.29
C LEU A 219 8.08 -2.98 17.93
N LEU A 220 9.39 -2.81 17.92
CA LEU A 220 10.19 -2.92 16.69
C LEU A 220 10.11 -4.34 16.11
N GLY A 221 10.24 -5.38 16.94
CA GLY A 221 10.10 -6.77 16.52
C GLY A 221 8.72 -7.04 15.89
N TRP A 222 7.65 -6.52 16.50
CA TRP A 222 6.31 -6.58 15.94
C TRP A 222 6.24 -5.90 14.56
N ILE A 223 6.76 -4.68 14.45
CA ILE A 223 6.74 -3.92 13.20
C ILE A 223 7.48 -4.66 12.09
N VAL A 224 8.67 -5.21 12.38
CA VAL A 224 9.49 -5.91 11.39
C VAL A 224 8.90 -7.26 11.02
N LEU A 225 8.66 -8.13 12.01
CA LEU A 225 8.31 -9.54 11.76
C LEU A 225 6.84 -9.74 11.46
N VAL A 226 5.96 -9.07 12.20
CA VAL A 226 4.50 -9.25 12.06
C VAL A 226 3.93 -8.26 11.06
N ALA A 227 4.08 -6.97 11.34
CA ALA A 227 3.46 -5.91 10.54
C ALA A 227 4.15 -5.66 9.19
N THR A 228 5.26 -6.32 8.89
CA THR A 228 5.89 -6.25 7.58
C THR A 228 6.06 -7.64 6.97
N VAL A 229 6.93 -8.50 7.50
CA VAL A 229 7.24 -9.79 6.84
C VAL A 229 6.01 -10.69 6.78
N ALA A 230 5.39 -11.00 7.93
CA ALA A 230 4.21 -11.88 7.96
C ALA A 230 3.04 -11.26 7.20
N ALA A 231 2.81 -9.95 7.32
CA ALA A 231 1.75 -9.24 6.64
C ALA A 231 1.89 -9.32 5.11
N TYR A 232 3.06 -9.05 4.55
CA TYR A 232 3.30 -9.19 3.11
C TYR A 232 3.16 -10.63 2.63
N VAL A 233 3.76 -11.60 3.34
CA VAL A 233 3.70 -13.01 2.94
C VAL A 233 2.26 -13.53 2.96
N THR A 234 1.52 -13.27 4.04
CA THR A 234 0.11 -13.71 4.16
C THR A 234 -0.79 -12.96 3.18
N GLY A 235 -0.55 -11.66 2.95
CA GLY A 235 -1.25 -10.84 1.99
C GLY A 235 -1.11 -11.37 0.56
N VAL A 236 0.12 -11.62 0.10
CA VAL A 236 0.37 -12.17 -1.24
C VAL A 236 -0.27 -13.55 -1.42
N VAL A 237 -0.11 -14.44 -0.44
CA VAL A 237 -0.72 -15.78 -0.52
C VAL A 237 -2.24 -15.70 -0.53
N SER A 238 -2.83 -14.73 0.19
CA SER A 238 -4.27 -14.53 0.22
C SER A 238 -4.81 -14.02 -1.12
N VAL A 239 -4.18 -12.99 -1.70
CA VAL A 239 -4.60 -12.37 -2.97
C VAL A 239 -4.58 -13.37 -4.12
N ARG A 240 -3.60 -14.28 -4.15
CA ARG A 240 -3.56 -15.38 -5.14
C ARG A 240 -4.73 -16.37 -5.02
N ARG A 241 -5.44 -16.39 -3.90
CA ARG A 241 -6.54 -17.34 -3.60
C ARG A 241 -7.91 -16.69 -3.54
N LEU A 242 -7.97 -15.37 -3.60
CA LEU A 242 -9.20 -14.58 -3.48
C LEU A 242 -9.49 -13.86 -4.80
N SER A 243 -10.78 -13.55 -5.04
CA SER A 243 -11.13 -12.65 -6.12
C SER A 243 -10.65 -11.22 -5.81
N PRO A 244 -10.37 -10.39 -6.83
CA PRO A 244 -9.96 -8.99 -6.64
C PRO A 244 -10.92 -8.18 -5.76
N GLN A 245 -12.22 -8.46 -5.85
CA GLN A 245 -13.26 -7.80 -5.04
C GLN A 245 -13.09 -8.13 -3.55
N VAL A 246 -12.87 -9.41 -3.21
CA VAL A 246 -12.66 -9.84 -1.82
C VAL A 246 -11.34 -9.27 -1.29
N ALA A 247 -10.29 -9.25 -2.10
CA ALA A 247 -9.02 -8.63 -1.72
C ALA A 247 -9.17 -7.13 -1.41
N GLY A 248 -9.97 -6.39 -2.20
CA GLY A 248 -10.29 -4.99 -1.95
C GLY A 248 -11.05 -4.76 -0.63
N VAL A 249 -12.05 -5.60 -0.33
CA VAL A 249 -12.78 -5.53 0.96
C VAL A 249 -11.84 -5.77 2.13
N VAL A 250 -10.96 -6.77 2.04
CA VAL A 250 -10.02 -7.08 3.11
C VAL A 250 -8.99 -5.96 3.29
N ALA A 251 -8.54 -5.33 2.21
CA ALA A 251 -7.68 -4.15 2.30
C ALA A 251 -8.35 -3.02 3.10
N CYS A 252 -9.64 -2.73 2.86
CA CYS A 252 -10.37 -1.73 3.64
C CYS A 252 -10.50 -2.10 5.13
N LEU A 253 -10.54 -3.40 5.47
CA LEU A 253 -10.53 -3.84 6.87
C LEU A 253 -9.24 -3.47 7.61
N GLU A 254 -8.12 -3.30 6.91
CA GLU A 254 -6.88 -2.82 7.51
C GLU A 254 -7.07 -1.46 8.20
N ALA A 255 -7.70 -0.49 7.52
CA ALA A 255 -7.96 0.82 8.09
C ALA A 255 -8.93 0.77 9.28
N VAL A 256 -9.96 -0.08 9.21
CA VAL A 256 -10.87 -0.29 10.32
C VAL A 256 -10.14 -0.90 11.52
N ILE A 257 -9.35 -1.92 11.29
CA ILE A 257 -8.57 -2.59 12.34
C ILE A 257 -7.54 -1.64 12.95
N ALA A 258 -6.82 -0.86 12.12
CA ALA A 258 -5.87 0.12 12.60
C ALA A 258 -6.53 1.19 13.49
N THR A 259 -7.70 1.67 13.08
CA THR A 259 -8.49 2.63 13.86
C THR A 259 -8.94 2.04 15.21
N VAL A 260 -9.44 0.80 15.20
CA VAL A 260 -9.85 0.11 16.44
C VAL A 260 -8.65 -0.15 17.35
N LEU A 261 -7.53 -0.59 16.78
CA LEU A 261 -6.30 -0.82 17.55
C LEU A 261 -5.73 0.49 18.11
N ALA A 262 -5.76 1.59 17.34
CA ALA A 262 -5.33 2.90 17.82
C ALA A 262 -6.23 3.40 18.95
N TRP A 263 -7.55 3.17 18.86
CA TRP A 263 -8.46 3.50 19.93
C TRP A 263 -8.17 2.70 21.21
N VAL A 264 -8.03 1.37 21.09
CA VAL A 264 -7.86 0.46 22.25
C VAL A 264 -6.46 0.54 22.86
N LEU A 265 -5.41 0.72 22.05
CA LEU A 265 -4.01 0.61 22.47
C LEU A 265 -3.29 1.96 22.61
N LEU A 266 -3.79 3.01 21.99
CA LEU A 266 -3.20 4.35 22.04
C LEU A 266 -4.15 5.39 22.65
N GLY A 267 -5.40 5.02 22.99
CA GLY A 267 -6.39 5.97 23.49
C GLY A 267 -6.83 7.02 22.44
N GLU A 268 -6.61 6.76 21.14
CA GLU A 268 -7.04 7.67 20.07
C GLU A 268 -8.55 7.61 19.89
N HIS A 269 -9.24 8.74 20.08
CA HIS A 269 -10.68 8.82 19.87
C HIS A 269 -11.00 9.55 18.57
N LEU A 270 -11.85 8.95 17.74
CA LEU A 270 -12.43 9.62 16.59
C LEU A 270 -13.79 10.20 16.93
N SER A 271 -14.08 11.41 16.43
CA SER A 271 -15.39 12.04 16.53
C SER A 271 -16.43 11.29 15.65
N ALA A 272 -17.71 11.47 15.94
CA ALA A 272 -18.77 10.85 15.12
C ALA A 272 -18.68 11.25 13.63
N PRO A 273 -18.45 12.52 13.24
CA PRO A 273 -18.19 12.89 11.85
C PRO A 273 -17.01 12.16 11.23
N GLN A 274 -15.91 11.94 11.97
CA GLN A 274 -14.73 11.22 11.48
C GLN A 274 -15.03 9.75 11.21
N ILE A 275 -15.80 9.09 12.09
CA ILE A 275 -16.23 7.70 11.90
C ILE A 275 -17.12 7.58 10.65
N VAL A 276 -18.14 8.45 10.51
CA VAL A 276 -19.02 8.47 9.35
C VAL A 276 -18.21 8.74 8.09
N GLY A 277 -17.34 9.75 8.11
CA GLY A 277 -16.45 10.07 7.00
C GLY A 277 -15.56 8.90 6.61
N GLY A 278 -14.99 8.19 7.58
CA GLY A 278 -14.17 7.00 7.36
C GLY A 278 -14.94 5.89 6.64
N VAL A 279 -16.15 5.59 7.07
CA VAL A 279 -17.02 4.61 6.39
C VAL A 279 -17.30 5.03 4.94
N VAL A 280 -17.57 6.32 4.71
CA VAL A 280 -17.83 6.85 3.36
C VAL A 280 -16.57 6.79 2.48
N VAL A 281 -15.38 7.11 3.02
CA VAL A 281 -14.09 6.97 2.30
C VAL A 281 -13.88 5.52 1.87
N LEU A 282 -14.04 4.57 2.78
CA LEU A 282 -13.83 3.15 2.50
C LEU A 282 -14.86 2.61 1.49
N ALA A 283 -16.13 3.00 1.60
CA ALA A 283 -17.16 2.67 0.62
C ALA A 283 -16.82 3.25 -0.77
N GLY A 284 -16.38 4.50 -0.82
CA GLY A 284 -15.92 5.15 -2.05
C GLY A 284 -14.73 4.45 -2.69
N ALA A 285 -13.71 4.08 -1.89
CA ALA A 285 -12.55 3.34 -2.35
C ALA A 285 -12.91 1.95 -2.92
N LEU A 286 -13.83 1.22 -2.25
CA LEU A 286 -14.32 -0.07 -2.72
C LEU A 286 -15.07 0.05 -4.05
N ILE A 287 -15.97 1.03 -4.19
CA ILE A 287 -16.70 1.28 -5.43
C ILE A 287 -15.74 1.66 -6.54
N ALA A 288 -14.75 2.51 -6.25
CA ALA A 288 -13.72 2.91 -7.21
C ALA A 288 -12.91 1.70 -7.72
N GLN A 289 -12.45 0.84 -6.82
CA GLN A 289 -11.68 -0.37 -7.16
C GLN A 289 -12.52 -1.39 -7.96
N SER A 290 -13.76 -1.66 -7.55
CA SER A 290 -14.63 -2.63 -8.20
C SER A 290 -15.08 -2.20 -9.60
N SER A 291 -15.01 -0.92 -9.88
CA SER A 291 -15.44 -0.30 -11.15
C SER A 291 -14.30 -0.11 -12.14
N ALA A 292 -13.06 -0.43 -11.76
CA ALA A 292 -11.94 -0.45 -12.70
C ALA A 292 -12.22 -1.49 -13.79
N PRO A 293 -12.03 -1.16 -15.10
CA PRO A 293 -12.26 -2.12 -16.18
C PRO A 293 -11.40 -3.36 -15.93
N ALA A 294 -12.04 -4.53 -15.90
CA ALA A 294 -11.31 -5.79 -15.98
C ALA A 294 -10.49 -5.75 -17.28
N LYS A 295 -9.20 -6.11 -17.23
CA LYS A 295 -8.42 -6.31 -18.46
C LYS A 295 -9.19 -7.32 -19.29
N THR A 296 -9.72 -6.89 -20.44
CA THR A 296 -10.32 -7.79 -21.42
C THR A 296 -9.23 -8.78 -21.81
N PRO A 297 -9.44 -10.11 -21.67
CA PRO A 297 -8.53 -11.05 -22.26
C PRO A 297 -8.44 -10.72 -23.76
N GLU A 298 -7.24 -10.52 -24.30
CA GLU A 298 -7.06 -10.42 -25.73
C GLU A 298 -7.73 -11.65 -26.35
N GLU A 299 -8.76 -11.42 -27.18
CA GLU A 299 -9.27 -12.48 -28.05
C GLU A 299 -8.08 -13.05 -28.80
N PRO A 300 -7.90 -14.38 -28.80
CA PRO A 300 -6.89 -15.01 -29.63
C PRO A 300 -7.12 -14.52 -31.04
N VAL A 301 -6.13 -13.84 -31.61
CA VAL A 301 -6.15 -13.46 -33.02
C VAL A 301 -6.47 -14.73 -33.78
N ALA A 302 -7.68 -14.80 -34.32
CA ALA A 302 -8.14 -15.91 -35.10
C ALA A 302 -7.13 -16.10 -36.26
N GLY A 303 -6.31 -17.12 -36.11
CA GLY A 303 -5.28 -17.47 -37.05
C GLY A 303 -5.85 -17.53 -38.46
N GLY A 304 -5.13 -16.95 -39.37
CA GLY A 304 -5.47 -16.81 -40.77
C GLY A 304 -6.16 -18.06 -41.34
N GLY A 305 -7.26 -17.81 -42.02
CA GLY A 305 -7.98 -18.84 -42.74
C GLY A 305 -7.11 -19.52 -43.76
N PRO A 306 -7.48 -20.75 -44.18
CA PRO A 306 -6.67 -21.57 -45.06
C PRO A 306 -6.42 -20.88 -46.40
N GLU A 307 -5.15 -20.79 -46.78
CA GLU A 307 -4.75 -20.39 -48.12
C GLU A 307 -5.55 -21.22 -49.14
N ARG A 308 -6.33 -20.52 -49.96
CA ARG A 308 -6.94 -21.13 -51.15
C ARG A 308 -5.80 -21.55 -52.10
N GLU A 309 -5.55 -22.83 -52.18
CA GLU A 309 -4.81 -23.41 -53.28
C GLU A 309 -5.47 -22.98 -54.60
N LEU A 310 -4.79 -22.13 -55.35
CA LEU A 310 -5.10 -21.85 -56.76
C LEU A 310 -4.74 -23.10 -57.55
N SER A 311 -5.75 -23.94 -57.85
CA SER A 311 -5.63 -24.99 -58.84
C SER A 311 -5.44 -24.35 -60.22
N THR A 312 -4.26 -24.51 -60.80
CA THR A 312 -3.99 -24.23 -62.20
C THR A 312 -4.73 -25.24 -63.07
N PRO A 313 -5.47 -24.81 -64.11
CA PRO A 313 -6.07 -25.76 -65.07
C PRO A 313 -4.98 -26.28 -66.00
N GLY A 314 -4.84 -27.60 -66.06
CA GLY A 314 -3.98 -28.30 -67.01
C GLY A 314 -4.45 -28.11 -68.44
N THR A 315 -3.54 -27.67 -69.27
CA THR A 315 -3.71 -27.62 -70.70
C THR A 315 -3.48 -29.04 -71.28
N THR A 316 -4.51 -29.61 -71.87
CA THR A 316 -4.40 -30.81 -72.78
C THR A 316 -4.27 -30.32 -74.20
N ALA A 317 -3.23 -30.78 -74.88
CA ALA A 317 -3.13 -31.06 -76.31
C ALA A 317 -2.25 -32.24 -76.53
#